data_8165bca034a2a24b9b43f237d65fb450
#
_entry.id   8165bca034a2a24b9b43f237d65fb450
#
_cell.length_a   1.000
_cell.length_b   1.000
_cell.length_c   1.000
_cell.angle_alpha   90.00
_cell.angle_beta   90.00
_cell.angle_gamma   90.00
#
_symmetry.space_group_name_H-M   'P 1'
#
loop_
_entity.id
_entity.type
_entity.pdbx_description
1 polymer ?
#
loop_
_entity_poly.entity_id
_entity_poly.type
_entity_poly.pdbx_seq_one_letter_code
_entity_poly.pdbx_strand_id
1 'polypeptide(L)'
;MAKSFTGVINLDLRDSVGDWDAFLADKAPEGAPNVLIVLYDDTGQAAWSPYGGRINMPTLDKLAQNGLTYTQWHTTALCSPTRSCFLTGRNHHQNGFASISETATGFPGYCSHIPPENAPLATVLRDAGWSTFWVGKNHNVPVDEFTMGASKKNWPLGMGFDRFYGFIGGETNQWYPDLAEDNHYVDQPYQPEDGYHLSKDLADHALGFIRDSKQSEPTKPWFLWFCPGANHAPHHAPKEYIDKYKGVFDDGYEAYRTWVLARMKERGVLPQNTDLTPINPMAEGTFAPG
;
A
#
# COMPACT_ATOMS: atom_id res chain seq x y z
N MET A 1 17.99 8.99 18.75
CA MET A 1 19.18 9.75 19.20
C MET A 1 20.36 8.78 19.22
N ALA A 2 21.56 9.23 18.84
CA ALA A 2 22.75 8.37 18.96
C ALA A 2 22.95 7.98 20.44
N LYS A 3 23.12 6.69 20.68
CA LYS A 3 23.44 6.18 22.02
C LYS A 3 24.85 6.60 22.38
N SER A 4 25.07 6.99 23.63
CA SER A 4 26.41 7.34 24.11
C SER A 4 27.19 6.08 24.44
N PHE A 5 28.46 6.05 24.07
CA PHE A 5 29.38 4.98 24.48
C PHE A 5 29.58 5.03 26.01
N THR A 6 29.33 3.91 26.66
CA THR A 6 29.48 3.75 28.13
C THR A 6 30.59 2.76 28.51
N GLY A 7 31.36 2.28 27.54
CA GLY A 7 32.48 1.39 27.75
C GLY A 7 33.70 2.10 28.37
N VAL A 8 34.76 1.32 28.60
CA VAL A 8 36.04 1.83 29.18
C VAL A 8 37.14 1.72 28.14
N ILE A 9 37.81 2.82 27.87
CA ILE A 9 38.94 2.88 26.94
C ILE A 9 40.21 3.09 27.73
N ASN A 10 41.10 2.09 27.70
CA ASN A 10 42.42 2.13 28.31
C ASN A 10 43.50 2.03 27.24
N LEU A 11 44.76 2.32 27.63
CA LEU A 11 45.91 2.23 26.73
C LEU A 11 46.15 0.79 26.27
N ASP A 12 45.88 -0.19 27.13
CA ASP A 12 45.92 -1.63 26.81
C ASP A 12 44.51 -2.12 26.53
N LEU A 13 44.36 -2.78 25.36
CA LEU A 13 43.07 -3.33 24.95
C LEU A 13 42.53 -4.36 25.96
N ARG A 14 43.41 -5.08 26.66
CA ARG A 14 42.98 -6.08 27.66
C ARG A 14 42.33 -5.49 28.89
N ASP A 15 42.60 -4.22 29.15
CA ASP A 15 41.98 -3.46 30.26
C ASP A 15 40.79 -2.59 29.82
N SER A 16 40.45 -2.66 28.55
CA SER A 16 39.32 -1.94 27.95
C SER A 16 38.07 -2.79 27.95
N VAL A 17 36.89 -2.12 28.06
CA VAL A 17 35.56 -2.75 28.03
C VAL A 17 34.76 -2.15 26.88
N GLY A 18 34.39 -2.96 25.89
CA GLY A 18 33.59 -2.53 24.76
C GLY A 18 32.14 -2.30 25.16
N ASP A 19 31.47 -1.40 24.45
CA ASP A 19 30.03 -1.16 24.55
C ASP A 19 29.41 -1.27 23.16
N TRP A 20 28.88 -2.46 22.88
CA TRP A 20 28.23 -2.74 21.60
C TRP A 20 26.88 -2.01 21.45
N ASP A 21 26.16 -1.75 22.57
CA ASP A 21 24.85 -1.11 22.51
C ASP A 21 24.92 0.30 21.90
N ALA A 22 26.05 1.00 22.08
CA ALA A 22 26.26 2.31 21.48
C ALA A 22 26.19 2.31 19.95
N PHE A 23 26.48 1.16 19.30
CA PHE A 23 26.64 1.01 17.85
C PHE A 23 25.56 0.13 17.20
N LEU A 24 24.78 -0.58 18.01
CA LEU A 24 23.72 -1.44 17.49
C LEU A 24 22.40 -0.66 17.32
N ALA A 25 21.67 -1.02 16.27
CA ALA A 25 20.30 -0.51 16.06
C ALA A 25 19.40 -0.89 17.24
N ASP A 26 18.37 -0.08 17.47
CA ASP A 26 17.34 -0.39 18.46
C ASP A 26 16.61 -1.68 18.06
N LYS A 27 16.23 -2.46 19.07
CA LYS A 27 15.43 -3.66 18.89
C LYS A 27 13.97 -3.33 19.19
N ALA A 28 13.07 -3.95 18.43
CA ALA A 28 11.65 -3.88 18.76
C ALA A 28 11.38 -4.47 20.16
N PRO A 29 10.34 -3.99 20.86
CA PRO A 29 9.92 -4.58 22.13
C PRO A 29 9.67 -6.07 22.01
N GLU A 30 9.94 -6.82 23.08
CA GLU A 30 9.65 -8.24 23.11
C GLU A 30 8.14 -8.50 22.88
N GLY A 31 7.83 -9.45 21.99
CA GLY A 31 6.45 -9.74 21.60
C GLY A 31 5.80 -8.73 20.66
N ALA A 32 6.56 -7.78 20.12
CA ALA A 32 6.03 -6.83 19.16
C ALA A 32 5.44 -7.55 17.92
N PRO A 33 4.22 -7.15 17.47
CA PRO A 33 3.52 -7.85 16.42
C PRO A 33 4.11 -7.57 15.03
N ASN A 34 3.92 -8.51 14.12
CA ASN A 34 4.02 -8.24 12.70
C ASN A 34 2.84 -7.39 12.25
N VAL A 35 3.04 -6.50 11.28
CA VAL A 35 2.01 -5.63 10.73
C VAL A 35 1.93 -5.82 9.22
N LEU A 36 0.76 -6.23 8.72
CA LEU A 36 0.44 -6.28 7.30
C LEU A 36 -0.67 -5.27 7.00
N ILE A 37 -0.41 -4.37 6.08
CA ILE A 37 -1.42 -3.49 5.52
C ILE A 37 -1.61 -3.86 4.06
N VAL A 38 -2.84 -4.23 3.68
CA VAL A 38 -3.22 -4.48 2.28
C VAL A 38 -4.10 -3.33 1.84
N LEU A 39 -3.59 -2.52 0.90
CA LEU A 39 -4.30 -1.36 0.37
C LEU A 39 -4.69 -1.62 -1.09
N TYR A 40 -5.94 -2.01 -1.31
CA TYR A 40 -6.52 -2.12 -2.64
C TYR A 40 -6.76 -0.75 -3.25
N ASP A 41 -6.71 -0.69 -4.57
CA ASP A 41 -6.91 0.54 -5.33
C ASP A 41 -8.28 0.55 -6.00
N ASP A 42 -8.93 1.72 -6.02
CA ASP A 42 -10.23 1.95 -6.67
C ASP A 42 -11.34 0.95 -6.28
N THR A 43 -11.39 0.54 -5.00
CA THR A 43 -12.35 -0.46 -4.55
C THR A 43 -13.22 0.05 -3.41
N GLY A 44 -14.53 0.17 -3.66
CA GLY A 44 -15.50 0.54 -2.66
C GLY A 44 -15.96 -0.65 -1.79
N GLN A 45 -16.40 -0.37 -0.57
CA GLN A 45 -16.90 -1.39 0.37
C GLN A 45 -17.99 -2.27 -0.22
N ALA A 46 -18.88 -1.70 -1.02
CA ALA A 46 -20.00 -2.41 -1.62
C ALA A 46 -19.62 -3.52 -2.60
N ALA A 47 -18.36 -3.58 -3.05
CA ALA A 47 -17.91 -4.60 -3.98
C ALA A 47 -17.70 -5.98 -3.32
N TRP A 48 -17.28 -6.02 -2.07
CA TRP A 48 -16.71 -7.21 -1.42
C TRP A 48 -17.68 -7.98 -0.54
N SER A 49 -17.52 -9.31 -0.53
CA SER A 49 -18.36 -10.21 0.28
C SER A 49 -18.41 -9.88 1.77
N PRO A 50 -17.36 -9.44 2.48
CA PRO A 50 -17.48 -9.07 3.88
C PRO A 50 -18.52 -7.98 4.17
N TYR A 51 -18.72 -7.06 3.23
CA TYR A 51 -19.69 -5.97 3.33
C TYR A 51 -21.03 -6.25 2.63
N GLY A 52 -21.18 -7.42 2.04
CA GLY A 52 -22.41 -7.83 1.35
C GLY A 52 -22.33 -7.81 -0.18
N GLY A 53 -21.22 -7.39 -0.77
CA GLY A 53 -21.01 -7.39 -2.22
C GLY A 53 -20.93 -8.77 -2.86
N ARG A 54 -20.98 -8.83 -4.19
CA ARG A 54 -20.98 -10.08 -4.96
C ARG A 54 -19.58 -10.65 -5.22
N ILE A 55 -18.51 -9.86 -5.00
CA ILE A 55 -17.15 -10.34 -5.20
C ILE A 55 -16.77 -11.24 -4.02
N ASN A 56 -16.51 -12.51 -4.31
CA ASN A 56 -16.14 -13.50 -3.31
C ASN A 56 -14.70 -13.28 -2.84
N MET A 57 -14.54 -12.87 -1.59
CA MET A 57 -13.26 -12.59 -0.96
C MET A 57 -13.05 -13.46 0.30
N PRO A 58 -12.83 -14.78 0.13
CA PRO A 58 -12.86 -15.72 1.26
C PRO A 58 -11.83 -15.43 2.35
N THR A 59 -10.67 -14.87 1.98
CA THR A 59 -9.64 -14.47 2.95
C THR A 59 -10.11 -13.26 3.78
N LEU A 60 -10.75 -12.27 3.14
CA LEU A 60 -11.29 -11.10 3.85
C LEU A 60 -12.50 -11.49 4.71
N ASP A 61 -13.35 -12.42 4.23
CA ASP A 61 -14.46 -12.97 5.04
C ASP A 61 -13.91 -13.64 6.32
N LYS A 62 -12.84 -14.42 6.20
CA LYS A 62 -12.18 -15.05 7.36
C LYS A 62 -11.57 -14.03 8.31
N LEU A 63 -10.95 -12.96 7.78
CA LEU A 63 -10.42 -11.86 8.60
C LEU A 63 -11.55 -11.13 9.32
N ALA A 64 -12.65 -10.81 8.63
CA ALA A 64 -13.82 -10.15 9.20
C ALA A 64 -14.47 -10.98 10.33
N GLN A 65 -14.48 -12.30 10.22
CA GLN A 65 -15.02 -13.20 11.26
C GLN A 65 -14.15 -13.24 12.53
N ASN A 66 -12.84 -12.97 12.41
CA ASN A 66 -11.88 -13.09 13.50
C ASN A 66 -11.29 -11.73 13.96
N GLY A 67 -11.78 -10.63 13.40
CA GLY A 67 -11.28 -9.30 13.67
C GLY A 67 -12.38 -8.24 13.72
N LEU A 68 -11.99 -7.00 13.53
CA LEU A 68 -12.90 -5.86 13.48
C LEU A 68 -13.23 -5.50 12.04
N THR A 69 -14.50 -5.21 11.77
CA THR A 69 -14.98 -4.69 10.49
C THR A 69 -15.49 -3.27 10.68
N TYR A 70 -14.79 -2.30 10.09
CA TYR A 70 -15.15 -0.89 10.17
C TYR A 70 -16.24 -0.56 9.15
N THR A 71 -17.32 0.07 9.59
CA THR A 71 -18.43 0.55 8.75
C THR A 71 -18.32 2.04 8.43
N GLN A 72 -17.47 2.77 9.18
CA GLN A 72 -17.17 4.19 8.99
C GLN A 72 -15.69 4.35 8.65
N TRP A 73 -15.34 4.07 7.40
CA TRP A 73 -13.99 4.22 6.85
C TRP A 73 -14.02 5.20 5.70
N HIS A 74 -13.23 6.26 5.81
CA HIS A 74 -13.16 7.33 4.82
C HIS A 74 -11.74 7.52 4.34
N THR A 75 -11.57 7.72 3.04
CA THR A 75 -10.31 8.07 2.38
C THR A 75 -10.46 9.42 1.70
N THR A 76 -9.39 9.95 1.12
CA THR A 76 -9.51 11.03 0.14
C THR A 76 -10.09 10.47 -1.16
N ALA A 77 -10.46 11.34 -2.09
CA ALA A 77 -11.04 10.93 -3.37
C ALA A 77 -10.02 10.34 -4.37
N LEU A 78 -8.71 10.43 -4.08
CA LEU A 78 -7.63 10.08 -5.00
C LEU A 78 -6.56 9.21 -4.32
N CYS A 79 -5.82 8.45 -5.13
CA CYS A 79 -4.82 7.48 -4.68
C CYS A 79 -3.61 8.11 -4.00
N SER A 80 -2.84 8.99 -4.65
CA SER A 80 -1.64 9.62 -4.02
C SER A 80 -1.96 10.36 -2.72
N PRO A 81 -3.01 11.20 -2.67
CA PRO A 81 -3.42 11.86 -1.43
C PRO A 81 -3.75 10.88 -0.30
N THR A 82 -4.55 9.85 -0.58
CA THR A 82 -4.89 8.80 0.40
C THR A 82 -3.65 8.07 0.89
N ARG A 83 -2.75 7.68 -0.02
CA ARG A 83 -1.51 6.97 0.32
C ARG A 83 -0.61 7.82 1.19
N SER A 84 -0.46 9.11 0.87
CA SER A 84 0.34 10.04 1.68
C SER A 84 -0.22 10.23 3.09
N CYS A 85 -1.55 10.34 3.24
CA CYS A 85 -2.20 10.38 4.55
C CYS A 85 -1.91 9.12 5.36
N PHE A 86 -2.04 7.96 4.71
CA PHE A 86 -1.89 6.68 5.38
C PHE A 86 -0.44 6.42 5.79
N LEU A 87 0.52 6.81 4.94
CA LEU A 87 1.95 6.68 5.22
C LEU A 87 2.41 7.54 6.39
N THR A 88 1.81 8.73 6.60
CA THR A 88 2.33 9.73 7.54
C THR A 88 1.41 10.01 8.73
N GLY A 89 0.15 9.61 8.65
CA GLY A 89 -0.88 10.03 9.63
C GLY A 89 -1.22 11.52 9.56
N ARG A 90 -0.82 12.22 8.48
CA ARG A 90 -1.04 13.66 8.29
C ARG A 90 -2.01 13.93 7.15
N ASN A 91 -2.66 15.10 7.18
CA ASN A 91 -3.50 15.54 6.08
C ASN A 91 -2.69 15.66 4.78
N HIS A 92 -3.29 15.26 3.65
CA HIS A 92 -2.60 15.22 2.36
C HIS A 92 -2.08 16.58 1.89
N HIS A 93 -2.74 17.69 2.22
CA HIS A 93 -2.22 19.04 1.93
C HIS A 93 -0.92 19.32 2.69
N GLN A 94 -0.80 18.85 3.94
CA GLN A 94 0.44 18.97 4.71
C GLN A 94 1.56 18.10 4.14
N ASN A 95 1.20 17.04 3.42
CA ASN A 95 2.13 16.14 2.74
C ASN A 95 2.54 16.61 1.33
N GLY A 96 2.02 17.74 0.86
CA GLY A 96 2.25 18.19 -0.51
C GLY A 96 1.41 17.46 -1.57
N PHE A 97 0.49 16.60 -1.16
CA PHE A 97 -0.35 15.74 -2.02
C PHE A 97 -1.82 16.16 -2.00
N ALA A 98 -2.10 17.44 -2.18
CA ALA A 98 -3.49 17.89 -2.37
C ALA A 98 -4.11 17.35 -3.67
N SER A 99 -3.29 16.88 -4.62
CA SER A 99 -3.67 16.15 -5.82
C SER A 99 -2.71 14.98 -6.07
N ILE A 100 -2.88 14.24 -7.18
CA ILE A 100 -1.97 13.16 -7.58
C ILE A 100 -0.62 13.72 -8.05
N SER A 101 0.42 12.89 -8.03
CA SER A 101 1.80 13.28 -8.39
C SER A 101 1.88 13.96 -9.75
N GLU A 102 1.15 13.47 -10.75
CA GLU A 102 1.17 13.91 -12.14
C GLU A 102 0.58 15.31 -12.34
N THR A 103 -0.23 15.77 -11.40
CA THR A 103 -0.86 17.09 -11.44
C THR A 103 -0.28 18.07 -10.42
N ALA A 104 0.93 17.80 -9.93
CA ALA A 104 1.66 18.70 -9.06
C ALA A 104 1.91 20.04 -9.73
N THR A 105 1.73 21.13 -8.99
CA THR A 105 1.80 22.51 -9.50
C THR A 105 2.92 23.34 -8.89
N GLY A 106 3.71 22.78 -7.95
CA GLY A 106 4.80 23.48 -7.28
C GLY A 106 4.37 24.50 -6.22
N PHE A 107 3.07 24.59 -5.90
CA PHE A 107 2.60 25.40 -4.78
C PHE A 107 2.65 24.63 -3.46
N PRO A 108 2.75 25.30 -2.31
CA PRO A 108 2.62 24.66 -1.01
C PRO A 108 1.36 23.79 -0.93
N GLY A 109 1.51 22.55 -0.49
CA GLY A 109 0.43 21.57 -0.47
C GLY A 109 0.18 20.83 -1.79
N TYR A 110 0.78 21.27 -2.92
CA TYR A 110 0.58 20.72 -4.26
C TYR A 110 1.91 20.37 -4.97
N CYS A 111 2.96 20.11 -4.23
CA CYS A 111 4.31 19.89 -4.77
C CYS A 111 4.70 18.41 -4.92
N SER A 112 3.88 17.49 -4.43
CA SER A 112 4.12 16.03 -4.39
C SER A 112 5.39 15.62 -3.62
N HIS A 113 5.89 16.47 -2.74
CA HIS A 113 7.03 16.17 -1.87
C HIS A 113 6.56 16.12 -0.43
N ILE A 114 6.69 14.96 0.23
CA ILE A 114 6.39 14.82 1.65
C ILE A 114 7.49 15.51 2.46
N PRO A 115 7.16 16.51 3.31
CA PRO A 115 8.16 17.17 4.14
C PRO A 115 8.81 16.16 5.12
N PRO A 116 10.12 16.24 5.37
CA PRO A 116 10.83 15.31 6.26
C PRO A 116 10.24 15.21 7.67
N GLU A 117 9.68 16.32 8.18
CA GLU A 117 9.02 16.39 9.50
C GLU A 117 7.74 15.57 9.59
N ASN A 118 7.16 15.18 8.45
CA ASN A 118 5.99 14.29 8.36
C ASN A 118 6.42 12.83 8.22
N ALA A 119 7.40 12.40 8.99
CA ALA A 119 8.05 11.10 8.90
C ALA A 119 7.08 9.96 8.52
N PRO A 120 7.38 9.18 7.46
CA PRO A 120 6.57 8.01 7.11
C PRO A 120 6.55 6.97 8.22
N LEU A 121 5.45 6.24 8.35
CA LEU A 121 5.28 5.16 9.33
C LEU A 121 6.44 4.14 9.27
N ALA A 122 6.93 3.85 8.07
CA ALA A 122 8.06 2.95 7.89
C ALA A 122 9.34 3.46 8.58
N THR A 123 9.63 4.78 8.50
CA THR A 123 10.76 5.38 9.23
C THR A 123 10.59 5.18 10.74
N VAL A 124 9.40 5.46 11.27
CA VAL A 124 9.12 5.32 12.71
C VAL A 124 9.27 3.86 13.17
N LEU A 125 8.73 2.91 12.40
CA LEU A 125 8.80 1.50 12.75
C LEU A 125 10.22 0.94 12.59
N ARG A 126 10.95 1.33 11.53
CA ARG A 126 12.35 0.92 11.34
C ARG A 126 13.22 1.39 12.49
N ASP A 127 13.08 2.66 12.89
CA ASP A 127 13.83 3.23 14.00
C ASP A 127 13.44 2.58 15.34
N ALA A 128 12.24 2.02 15.44
CA ALA A 128 11.77 1.25 16.59
C ALA A 128 12.09 -0.26 16.49
N GLY A 129 12.82 -0.71 15.47
CA GLY A 129 13.37 -2.06 15.35
C GLY A 129 12.58 -3.05 14.50
N TRP A 130 11.61 -2.60 13.69
CA TRP A 130 10.94 -3.43 12.69
C TRP A 130 11.75 -3.56 11.40
N SER A 131 11.63 -4.67 10.69
CA SER A 131 11.96 -4.74 9.27
C SER A 131 10.78 -4.16 8.47
N THR A 132 11.05 -3.35 7.44
CA THR A 132 10.01 -2.58 6.77
C THR A 132 10.03 -2.83 5.26
N PHE A 133 8.89 -3.26 4.70
CA PHE A 133 8.79 -3.67 3.31
C PHE A 133 7.63 -2.98 2.61
N TRP A 134 7.85 -2.52 1.39
CA TRP A 134 6.80 -2.03 0.50
C TRP A 134 6.74 -2.91 -0.75
N VAL A 135 5.56 -3.41 -1.08
CA VAL A 135 5.35 -4.20 -2.29
C VAL A 135 4.14 -3.69 -3.05
N GLY A 136 4.32 -3.40 -4.34
CA GLY A 136 3.28 -2.98 -5.26
C GLY A 136 3.29 -1.50 -5.62
N LYS A 137 2.11 -0.91 -5.82
CA LYS A 137 1.91 0.48 -6.24
C LYS A 137 2.50 1.47 -5.23
N ASN A 138 3.29 2.42 -5.75
CA ASN A 138 3.81 3.54 -4.95
C ASN A 138 2.91 4.79 -5.05
N HIS A 139 2.97 5.50 -6.13
CA HIS A 139 2.23 6.72 -6.45
C HIS A 139 2.47 7.90 -5.47
N ASN A 140 3.59 7.89 -4.74
CA ASN A 140 4.02 8.97 -3.86
C ASN A 140 5.45 9.46 -4.13
N VAL A 141 6.08 8.97 -5.19
CA VAL A 141 7.32 9.57 -5.70
C VAL A 141 6.95 10.79 -6.55
N PRO A 142 7.60 11.95 -6.37
CA PRO A 142 7.43 13.10 -7.26
C PRO A 142 7.87 12.76 -8.69
N VAL A 143 7.18 13.30 -9.70
CA VAL A 143 7.44 12.99 -11.11
C VAL A 143 8.87 13.36 -11.52
N ASP A 144 9.43 14.42 -10.96
CA ASP A 144 10.82 14.84 -11.19
C ASP A 144 11.86 13.85 -10.64
N GLU A 145 11.46 12.94 -9.74
CA GLU A 145 12.33 11.89 -9.20
C GLU A 145 12.16 10.51 -9.87
N PHE A 146 11.35 10.38 -10.92
CA PHE A 146 11.12 9.09 -11.59
C PHE A 146 12.33 8.55 -12.31
N THR A 147 13.19 9.40 -12.87
CA THR A 147 14.33 8.95 -13.66
C THR A 147 15.45 8.34 -12.80
N MET A 148 16.25 7.45 -13.40
CA MET A 148 17.37 6.81 -12.71
C MET A 148 18.43 7.80 -12.23
N GLY A 149 18.61 8.91 -12.93
CA GLY A 149 19.56 9.97 -12.58
C GLY A 149 19.08 10.94 -11.52
N ALA A 150 17.79 10.89 -11.16
CA ALA A 150 17.21 11.78 -10.17
C ALA A 150 17.50 11.29 -8.73
N SER A 151 17.19 12.16 -7.77
CA SER A 151 17.20 11.81 -6.34
C SER A 151 16.32 10.59 -6.06
N LYS A 152 16.75 9.75 -5.12
CA LYS A 152 15.95 8.64 -4.60
C LYS A 152 15.41 8.95 -3.19
N LYS A 153 15.45 10.22 -2.80
CA LYS A 153 15.06 10.67 -1.46
C LYS A 153 13.60 10.34 -1.14
N ASN A 154 12.71 10.48 -2.13
CA ASN A 154 11.29 10.22 -1.98
C ASN A 154 10.88 8.83 -2.52
N TRP A 155 11.84 8.00 -2.89
CA TRP A 155 11.59 6.60 -3.20
C TRP A 155 11.37 5.80 -1.90
N PRO A 156 10.79 4.59 -1.95
CA PRO A 156 10.46 3.82 -0.75
C PRO A 156 11.59 3.66 0.25
N LEU A 157 12.82 3.38 -0.20
CA LEU A 157 13.97 3.24 0.69
C LEU A 157 14.31 4.58 1.39
N GLY A 158 14.20 5.70 0.68
CA GLY A 158 14.35 7.04 1.24
C GLY A 158 13.24 7.42 2.22
N MET A 159 12.08 6.77 2.13
CA MET A 159 10.94 6.92 3.03
C MET A 159 10.95 5.91 4.21
N GLY A 160 12.06 5.19 4.42
CA GLY A 160 12.23 4.33 5.58
C GLY A 160 11.90 2.86 5.39
N PHE A 161 11.63 2.42 4.17
CA PHE A 161 11.50 1.00 3.86
C PHE A 161 12.87 0.36 3.62
N ASP A 162 13.09 -0.83 4.15
CA ASP A 162 14.32 -1.59 3.93
C ASP A 162 14.36 -2.22 2.54
N ARG A 163 13.20 -2.62 2.01
CA ARG A 163 13.05 -3.20 0.68
C ARG A 163 11.79 -2.67 0.00
N PHE A 164 11.87 -2.62 -1.32
CA PHE A 164 10.76 -2.28 -2.20
C PHE A 164 10.73 -3.21 -3.42
N TYR A 165 9.54 -3.62 -3.85
CA TYR A 165 9.29 -4.23 -5.14
C TYR A 165 7.93 -3.82 -5.66
N GLY A 166 7.86 -3.25 -6.88
CA GLY A 166 6.60 -2.82 -7.46
C GLY A 166 6.78 -1.77 -8.55
N PHE A 167 5.84 -0.85 -8.64
CA PHE A 167 5.88 0.22 -9.64
C PHE A 167 5.71 1.60 -9.01
N ILE A 168 6.39 2.59 -9.62
CA ILE A 168 6.50 3.95 -9.03
C ILE A 168 5.30 4.81 -9.37
N GLY A 169 4.75 4.69 -10.57
CA GLY A 169 3.64 5.50 -11.06
C GLY A 169 2.27 5.17 -10.47
N GLY A 170 1.25 5.83 -11.00
CA GLY A 170 -0.14 5.66 -10.58
C GLY A 170 -0.80 4.39 -11.11
N GLU A 171 -0.32 3.88 -12.23
CA GLU A 171 -0.82 2.68 -12.90
C GLU A 171 0.30 1.97 -13.65
N THR A 172 0.10 0.72 -13.98
CA THR A 172 0.99 -0.05 -14.85
C THR A 172 0.24 -1.21 -15.50
N ASN A 173 0.76 -1.71 -16.61
CA ASN A 173 0.25 -2.90 -17.26
C ASN A 173 0.44 -4.12 -16.34
N GLN A 174 -0.60 -4.95 -16.16
CA GLN A 174 -0.52 -6.10 -15.24
C GLN A 174 0.21 -7.32 -15.84
N TRP A 175 0.41 -7.32 -17.18
CA TRP A 175 1.13 -8.36 -17.92
C TRP A 175 2.57 -7.95 -18.27
N TYR A 176 2.80 -6.65 -18.47
CA TYR A 176 4.10 -6.05 -18.82
C TYR A 176 4.30 -4.77 -17.98
N PRO A 177 4.51 -4.90 -16.67
CA PRO A 177 4.60 -3.75 -15.79
C PRO A 177 5.94 -3.02 -15.88
N ASP A 178 5.91 -1.72 -15.57
CA ASP A 178 7.12 -0.94 -15.30
C ASP A 178 7.56 -1.20 -13.86
N LEU A 179 8.46 -2.13 -13.66
CA LEU A 179 8.89 -2.57 -12.33
C LEU A 179 10.12 -1.84 -11.82
N ALA A 180 10.17 -1.68 -10.52
CA ALA A 180 11.35 -1.26 -9.79
C ALA A 180 11.56 -2.16 -8.57
N GLU A 181 12.81 -2.50 -8.29
CA GLU A 181 13.25 -3.13 -7.06
C GLU A 181 14.21 -2.18 -6.35
N ASP A 182 13.92 -1.90 -5.08
CA ASP A 182 14.64 -0.95 -4.25
C ASP A 182 14.77 0.42 -4.95
N ASN A 183 15.93 0.75 -5.49
CA ASN A 183 16.20 2.02 -6.19
C ASN A 183 16.51 1.86 -7.69
N HIS A 184 16.14 0.74 -8.30
CA HIS A 184 16.43 0.44 -9.71
C HIS A 184 15.20 -0.05 -10.44
N TYR A 185 15.05 0.33 -11.72
CA TYR A 185 14.08 -0.32 -12.60
C TYR A 185 14.59 -1.71 -12.98
N VAL A 186 13.69 -2.67 -13.01
CA VAL A 186 13.97 -4.08 -13.30
C VAL A 186 12.97 -4.64 -14.30
N ASP A 187 13.37 -5.67 -15.01
CA ASP A 187 12.46 -6.42 -15.88
C ASP A 187 11.63 -7.42 -15.06
N GLN A 188 10.44 -7.77 -15.58
CA GLN A 188 9.63 -8.84 -15.00
C GLN A 188 10.36 -10.19 -15.06
N PRO A 189 10.18 -11.07 -14.05
CA PRO A 189 10.99 -12.28 -13.92
C PRO A 189 10.71 -13.35 -15.01
N TYR A 190 9.54 -13.33 -15.64
CA TYR A 190 9.14 -14.24 -16.72
C TYR A 190 8.01 -13.60 -17.53
N GLN A 191 7.63 -14.21 -18.65
CA GLN A 191 6.69 -13.63 -19.60
C GLN A 191 5.23 -14.07 -19.32
N PRO A 192 4.22 -13.34 -19.82
CA PRO A 192 2.81 -13.74 -19.68
C PRO A 192 2.51 -15.12 -20.25
N GLU A 193 3.21 -15.52 -21.31
CA GLU A 193 3.10 -16.86 -21.93
C GLU A 193 3.53 -17.98 -20.95
N ASP A 194 4.42 -17.65 -19.99
CA ASP A 194 4.87 -18.54 -18.92
C ASP A 194 4.02 -18.40 -17.65
N GLY A 195 2.90 -17.67 -17.73
CA GLY A 195 1.94 -17.51 -16.64
C GLY A 195 2.23 -16.31 -15.73
N TYR A 196 2.97 -15.28 -16.20
CA TYR A 196 3.18 -14.06 -15.44
C TYR A 196 1.89 -13.26 -15.28
N HIS A 197 1.69 -12.72 -14.10
CA HIS A 197 0.74 -11.67 -13.79
C HIS A 197 1.23 -10.91 -12.56
N LEU A 198 1.20 -9.57 -12.63
CA LEU A 198 1.76 -8.69 -11.59
C LEU A 198 1.24 -9.02 -10.19
N SER A 199 -0.06 -9.29 -10.01
CA SER A 199 -0.61 -9.57 -8.68
C SER A 199 0.01 -10.81 -8.02
N LYS A 200 0.35 -11.85 -8.81
CA LYS A 200 1.02 -13.05 -8.33
C LYS A 200 2.48 -12.74 -7.98
N ASP A 201 3.16 -12.05 -8.87
CA ASP A 201 4.57 -11.66 -8.72
C ASP A 201 4.78 -10.81 -7.45
N LEU A 202 3.92 -9.82 -7.23
CA LEU A 202 3.94 -9.01 -6.00
C LEU A 202 3.77 -9.88 -4.74
N ALA A 203 2.87 -10.85 -4.77
CA ALA A 203 2.66 -11.74 -3.63
C ALA A 203 3.89 -12.64 -3.37
N ASP A 204 4.52 -13.15 -4.42
CA ASP A 204 5.72 -13.99 -4.32
C ASP A 204 6.90 -13.18 -3.75
N HIS A 205 7.10 -11.91 -4.16
CA HIS A 205 8.12 -11.02 -3.59
C HIS A 205 7.83 -10.66 -2.12
N ALA A 206 6.58 -10.37 -1.78
CA ALA A 206 6.19 -10.12 -0.39
C ALA A 206 6.52 -11.31 0.53
N LEU A 207 6.21 -12.53 0.07
CA LEU A 207 6.56 -13.75 0.79
C LEU A 207 8.08 -13.95 0.87
N GLY A 208 8.82 -13.60 -0.20
CA GLY A 208 10.27 -13.61 -0.23
C GLY A 208 10.87 -12.72 0.87
N PHE A 209 10.48 -11.45 0.92
CA PHE A 209 10.98 -10.50 1.93
C PHE A 209 10.69 -10.94 3.36
N ILE A 210 9.48 -11.46 3.63
CA ILE A 210 9.14 -12.00 4.94
C ILE A 210 10.01 -13.21 5.28
N ARG A 211 10.21 -14.13 4.32
CA ARG A 211 11.01 -15.34 4.52
C ARG A 211 12.46 -15.00 4.82
N ASP A 212 13.06 -14.11 4.04
CA ASP A 212 14.46 -13.68 4.21
C ASP A 212 14.66 -13.00 5.57
N SER A 213 13.74 -12.11 5.96
CA SER A 213 13.76 -11.48 7.28
C SER A 213 13.68 -12.51 8.41
N LYS A 214 12.80 -13.49 8.30
CA LYS A 214 12.61 -14.52 9.34
C LYS A 214 13.71 -15.56 9.39
N GLN A 215 14.42 -15.78 8.30
CA GLN A 215 15.62 -16.64 8.29
C GLN A 215 16.80 -15.97 8.98
N SER A 216 16.96 -14.66 8.78
CA SER A 216 18.08 -13.89 9.33
C SER A 216 17.84 -13.51 10.80
N GLU A 217 16.65 -13.00 11.12
CA GLU A 217 16.29 -12.50 12.43
C GLU A 217 14.88 -13.01 12.84
N PRO A 218 14.77 -14.27 13.32
CA PRO A 218 13.48 -14.93 13.55
C PRO A 218 12.52 -14.19 14.49
N THR A 219 13.06 -13.46 15.45
CA THR A 219 12.29 -12.72 16.48
C THR A 219 11.97 -11.29 16.08
N LYS A 220 12.66 -10.73 15.09
CA LYS A 220 12.42 -9.35 14.63
C LYS A 220 11.05 -9.26 13.97
N PRO A 221 10.17 -8.34 14.40
CA PRO A 221 8.90 -8.12 13.74
C PRO A 221 9.11 -7.42 12.38
N TRP A 222 8.12 -7.57 11.49
CA TRP A 222 8.13 -6.90 10.20
C TRP A 222 6.85 -6.08 9.99
N PHE A 223 7.00 -5.02 9.21
CA PHE A 223 5.94 -4.21 8.65
C PHE A 223 5.94 -4.36 7.13
N LEU A 224 4.83 -4.81 6.57
CA LEU A 224 4.64 -4.93 5.14
C LEU A 224 3.48 -4.03 4.67
N TRP A 225 3.81 -3.09 3.79
CA TRP A 225 2.87 -2.28 3.06
C TRP A 225 2.65 -2.93 1.68
N PHE A 226 1.53 -3.65 1.52
CA PHE A 226 1.19 -4.40 0.32
C PHE A 226 0.09 -3.68 -0.47
N CYS A 227 0.42 -3.20 -1.67
CA CYS A 227 -0.43 -2.36 -2.49
C CYS A 227 -0.57 -2.96 -3.90
N PRO A 228 -1.47 -3.92 -4.13
CA PRO A 228 -1.69 -4.43 -5.48
C PRO A 228 -2.15 -3.32 -6.42
N GLY A 229 -1.80 -3.38 -7.71
CA GLY A 229 -2.27 -2.45 -8.73
C GLY A 229 -3.75 -2.65 -9.08
N ALA A 230 -4.28 -3.85 -8.90
CA ALA A 230 -5.70 -4.11 -9.02
C ALA A 230 -6.45 -3.45 -7.83
N ASN A 231 -7.64 -2.87 -8.06
CA ASN A 231 -8.49 -2.91 -9.27
C ASN A 231 -8.38 -1.66 -10.18
N HIS A 232 -7.34 -0.87 -10.06
CA HIS A 232 -7.13 0.29 -10.94
C HIS A 232 -7.02 -0.13 -12.41
N ALA A 233 -7.34 0.76 -13.34
CA ALA A 233 -7.03 0.57 -14.76
C ALA A 233 -5.50 0.40 -14.97
N PRO A 234 -5.09 -0.34 -16.03
CA PRO A 234 -5.90 -1.15 -16.92
C PRO A 234 -6.43 -2.39 -16.20
N HIS A 235 -7.70 -2.76 -16.50
CA HIS A 235 -8.39 -3.88 -15.83
C HIS A 235 -7.96 -5.23 -16.39
N HIS A 236 -6.68 -5.51 -16.34
CA HIS A 236 -6.10 -6.77 -16.82
C HIS A 236 -6.27 -7.84 -15.74
N ALA A 237 -6.97 -8.91 -16.09
CA ALA A 237 -7.13 -10.06 -15.22
C ALA A 237 -6.98 -11.37 -16.01
N PRO A 238 -6.43 -12.45 -15.43
CA PRO A 238 -6.40 -13.73 -16.07
C PRO A 238 -7.82 -14.23 -16.37
N LYS A 239 -7.99 -14.83 -17.55
CA LYS A 239 -9.30 -15.28 -18.06
C LYS A 239 -10.06 -16.16 -17.05
N GLU A 240 -9.36 -16.99 -16.32
CA GLU A 240 -9.94 -17.89 -15.31
C GLU A 240 -10.65 -17.15 -14.18
N TYR A 241 -10.21 -15.92 -13.84
CA TYR A 241 -10.88 -15.05 -12.84
C TYR A 241 -12.07 -14.33 -13.46
N ILE A 242 -11.95 -13.86 -14.70
CA ILE A 242 -13.06 -13.24 -15.45
C ILE A 242 -14.22 -14.21 -15.59
N ASP A 243 -13.93 -15.46 -16.00
CA ASP A 243 -14.93 -16.49 -16.23
C ASP A 243 -15.75 -16.85 -14.98
N LYS A 244 -15.19 -16.67 -13.76
CA LYS A 244 -15.91 -16.89 -12.49
C LYS A 244 -17.09 -15.95 -12.29
N TYR A 245 -17.06 -14.77 -12.88
CA TYR A 245 -18.09 -13.73 -12.72
C TYR A 245 -18.98 -13.57 -13.95
N LYS A 246 -18.85 -14.43 -14.95
CA LYS A 246 -19.69 -14.42 -16.13
C LYS A 246 -21.15 -14.61 -15.74
N GLY A 247 -22.02 -13.68 -16.13
CA GLY A 247 -23.43 -13.66 -15.78
C GLY A 247 -23.77 -13.11 -14.37
N VAL A 248 -22.79 -12.92 -13.49
CA VAL A 248 -23.04 -12.48 -12.10
C VAL A 248 -23.50 -11.02 -12.00
N PHE A 249 -23.12 -10.17 -12.96
CA PHE A 249 -23.39 -8.74 -13.00
C PHE A 249 -24.19 -8.30 -14.21
N ASP A 250 -24.82 -9.23 -14.94
CA ASP A 250 -25.57 -8.93 -16.16
C ASP A 250 -26.85 -8.11 -15.92
N ASP A 251 -27.30 -8.04 -14.67
CA ASP A 251 -28.42 -7.18 -14.23
C ASP A 251 -28.06 -5.67 -14.18
N GLY A 252 -26.77 -5.33 -14.33
CA GLY A 252 -26.27 -3.97 -14.46
C GLY A 252 -26.14 -3.19 -13.15
N TYR A 253 -25.59 -1.98 -13.26
CA TYR A 253 -25.22 -1.16 -12.09
C TYR A 253 -26.39 -0.76 -11.21
N GLU A 254 -27.55 -0.39 -11.78
CA GLU A 254 -28.68 0.11 -10.99
C GLU A 254 -29.35 -1.02 -10.20
N ALA A 255 -29.48 -2.19 -10.79
CA ALA A 255 -29.95 -3.37 -10.07
C ALA A 255 -28.96 -3.76 -8.95
N TYR A 256 -27.67 -3.72 -9.24
CA TYR A 256 -26.63 -3.99 -8.25
C TYR A 256 -26.68 -3.00 -7.08
N ARG A 257 -26.79 -1.69 -7.33
CA ARG A 257 -26.89 -0.65 -6.29
C ARG A 257 -28.04 -0.92 -5.32
N THR A 258 -29.22 -1.22 -5.87
CA THR A 258 -30.41 -1.53 -5.07
C THR A 258 -30.21 -2.81 -4.25
N TRP A 259 -29.68 -3.86 -4.89
CA TRP A 259 -29.44 -5.14 -4.25
C TRP A 259 -28.41 -5.05 -3.14
N VAL A 260 -27.28 -4.40 -3.37
CA VAL A 260 -26.20 -4.31 -2.38
C VAL A 260 -26.58 -3.41 -1.19
N LEU A 261 -27.37 -2.35 -1.40
CA LEU A 261 -27.87 -1.54 -0.30
C LEU A 261 -28.71 -2.39 0.68
N ALA A 262 -29.60 -3.22 0.15
CA ALA A 262 -30.40 -4.13 0.98
C ALA A 262 -29.50 -5.10 1.77
N ARG A 263 -28.48 -5.67 1.12
CA ARG A 263 -27.52 -6.59 1.74
C ARG A 263 -26.68 -5.92 2.83
N MET A 264 -26.22 -4.68 2.59
CA MET A 264 -25.43 -3.93 3.58
C MET A 264 -26.27 -3.57 4.81
N LYS A 265 -27.55 -3.25 4.63
CA LYS A 265 -28.50 -3.05 5.75
C LYS A 265 -28.74 -4.33 6.54
N GLU A 266 -29.00 -5.44 5.85
CA GLU A 266 -29.19 -6.77 6.47
C GLU A 266 -27.98 -7.17 7.35
N ARG A 267 -26.76 -6.86 6.89
CA ARG A 267 -25.52 -7.15 7.62
C ARG A 267 -25.17 -6.12 8.69
N GLY A 268 -25.94 -5.06 8.84
CA GLY A 268 -25.66 -3.99 9.79
C GLY A 268 -24.46 -3.11 9.40
N VAL A 269 -24.02 -3.16 8.15
CA VAL A 269 -22.97 -2.28 7.61
C VAL A 269 -23.50 -0.85 7.47
N LEU A 270 -24.77 -0.71 7.08
CA LEU A 270 -25.47 0.56 6.98
C LEU A 270 -26.70 0.59 7.89
N PRO A 271 -27.08 1.78 8.42
CA PRO A 271 -28.33 1.96 9.14
C PRO A 271 -29.54 1.59 8.30
N GLN A 272 -30.61 1.06 8.93
CA GLN A 272 -31.83 0.63 8.23
C GLN A 272 -32.53 1.76 7.48
N ASN A 273 -32.41 2.99 7.95
CA ASN A 273 -33.00 4.19 7.36
C ASN A 273 -32.11 4.86 6.29
N THR A 274 -31.03 4.21 5.84
CA THR A 274 -30.19 4.73 4.74
C THR A 274 -30.96 4.65 3.42
N ASP A 275 -31.07 5.76 2.71
CA ASP A 275 -31.66 5.81 1.38
C ASP A 275 -30.60 5.68 0.29
N LEU A 276 -31.00 5.10 -0.85
CA LEU A 276 -30.16 5.07 -2.03
C LEU A 276 -30.06 6.49 -2.62
N THR A 277 -28.84 6.99 -2.76
CA THR A 277 -28.61 8.31 -3.36
C THR A 277 -29.06 8.32 -4.83
N PRO A 278 -29.56 9.46 -5.35
CA PRO A 278 -29.77 9.63 -6.79
C PRO A 278 -28.46 9.36 -7.57
N ILE A 279 -28.58 8.95 -8.83
CA ILE A 279 -27.44 8.88 -9.73
C ILE A 279 -26.93 10.30 -9.92
N ASN A 280 -25.61 10.50 -9.79
CA ASN A 280 -25.00 11.79 -10.09
C ASN A 280 -25.28 12.13 -11.57
N PRO A 281 -25.85 13.30 -11.87
CA PRO A 281 -25.99 13.71 -13.26
C PRO A 281 -24.59 13.80 -13.87
N MET A 282 -24.41 13.19 -15.04
CA MET A 282 -23.17 13.37 -15.80
C MET A 282 -23.04 14.86 -16.11
N ALA A 283 -21.92 15.48 -15.75
CA ALA A 283 -21.63 16.84 -16.17
C ALA A 283 -21.59 16.87 -17.70
N GLU A 284 -22.30 17.85 -18.30
CA GLU A 284 -22.28 18.04 -19.75
C GLU A 284 -20.80 18.13 -20.22
N GLY A 285 -20.39 17.24 -21.12
CA GLY A 285 -19.02 17.19 -21.67
C GLY A 285 -18.06 16.19 -21.04
N THR A 286 -18.45 15.46 -20.01
CA THR A 286 -17.64 14.34 -19.46
C THR A 286 -18.07 13.00 -20.06
N PHE A 287 -17.21 12.48 -20.92
CA PHE A 287 -17.22 11.12 -21.48
C PHE A 287 -18.59 10.62 -21.98
N ALA A 288 -18.80 10.73 -23.28
CA ALA A 288 -19.80 9.88 -23.93
C ALA A 288 -19.38 8.41 -23.69
N PRO A 289 -20.31 7.53 -23.32
CA PRO A 289 -20.01 6.10 -23.33
C PRO A 289 -19.64 5.69 -24.74
N GLY A 290 -18.38 5.19 -24.93
CA GLY A 290 -17.93 4.56 -26.15
C GLY A 290 -18.57 3.19 -26.33
#